data_71595004059bbdba773bb282ac12b2b2
#
_entry.id   71595004059bbdba773bb282ac12b2b2
#
_cell.length_a   1.000
_cell.length_b   1.000
_cell.length_c   1.000
_cell.angle_alpha   90.00
_cell.angle_beta   90.00
_cell.angle_gamma   90.00
#
_symmetry.space_group_name_H-M   'P 1'
#
loop_
_entity.id
_entity.type
_entity.pdbx_description
1 polymer ?
#
loop_
_entity_poly.entity_id
_entity_poly.type
_entity_poly.pdbx_seq_one_letter_code
_entity_poly.pdbx_strand_id
1 'polypeptide(L)'
;TACFSLLSFLLGQSALTATSHWSWRPLIRPALPTSFPDDHPVDAFILDQLRPLGLALAPEADRLTLIRRLTFNLTGLPPKPREIDAFLKDVSSNAYEKLVDRLLASTQYGEHWAQYWLDLARFAETDGFEHDKVRPNAWRYRDWVIKALNTDLPYNRFVRLQIAGDQVHP
;
A
#
# COMPACT_ATOMS: atom_id res chain seq x y z
N THR A 1 8.30 -62.08 -0.55
CA THR A 1 7.45 -61.28 -1.43
C THR A 1 6.33 -60.57 -0.67
N ALA A 2 6.66 -59.70 0.31
CA ALA A 2 5.66 -58.92 1.03
C ALA A 2 6.22 -57.61 1.58
N CYS A 3 7.12 -56.92 0.84
CA CYS A 3 7.75 -55.66 1.33
C CYS A 3 7.64 -54.47 0.36
N PHE A 4 6.80 -54.55 -0.69
CA PHE A 4 6.68 -53.52 -1.70
C PHE A 4 5.36 -52.73 -1.71
N SER A 5 4.41 -53.03 -0.80
CA SER A 5 3.07 -52.41 -0.82
C SER A 5 2.83 -51.29 0.20
N LEU A 6 3.80 -50.92 1.04
CA LEU A 6 3.62 -49.89 2.08
C LEU A 6 4.19 -48.51 1.71
N LEU A 7 4.91 -48.37 0.59
CA LEU A 7 5.52 -47.09 0.20
C LEU A 7 4.64 -46.21 -0.71
N SER A 8 3.52 -46.76 -1.20
CA SER A 8 2.62 -46.04 -2.13
C SER A 8 1.52 -45.22 -1.44
N PHE A 9 1.37 -45.34 -0.11
CA PHE A 9 0.27 -44.66 0.61
C PHE A 9 0.61 -43.32 1.25
N LEU A 10 1.87 -42.90 1.21
CA LEU A 10 2.33 -41.66 1.88
C LEU A 10 2.55 -40.48 0.95
N LEU A 11 2.32 -40.60 -0.35
CA LEU A 11 2.53 -39.51 -1.33
C LEU A 11 1.23 -38.85 -1.81
N GLY A 12 0.08 -39.20 -1.22
CA GLY A 12 -1.24 -38.79 -1.74
C GLY A 12 -1.96 -37.64 -1.02
N GLN A 13 -1.42 -37.04 0.02
CA GLN A 13 -2.22 -36.11 0.85
C GLN A 13 -1.76 -34.64 0.91
N SER A 14 -0.74 -34.22 0.19
CA SER A 14 -0.24 -32.84 0.31
C SER A 14 -0.68 -31.86 -0.80
N ALA A 15 -1.43 -32.30 -1.80
CA ALA A 15 -1.77 -31.45 -2.95
C ALA A 15 -3.16 -30.78 -2.89
N LEU A 16 -4.00 -31.09 -1.88
CA LEU A 16 -5.39 -30.64 -1.88
C LEU A 16 -5.73 -29.41 -1.05
N THR A 17 -4.79 -28.84 -0.32
CA THR A 17 -5.07 -27.69 0.55
C THR A 17 -4.72 -26.31 -0.04
N ALA A 18 -3.88 -26.26 -1.07
CA ALA A 18 -3.43 -24.98 -1.65
C ALA A 18 -4.53 -24.24 -2.44
N THR A 19 -5.49 -24.97 -3.01
CA THR A 19 -6.53 -24.36 -3.88
C THR A 19 -7.75 -23.83 -3.11
N SER A 20 -7.86 -24.08 -1.80
CA SER A 20 -9.02 -23.63 -1.00
C SER A 20 -8.79 -22.29 -0.29
N HIS A 21 -7.54 -21.82 -0.15
CA HIS A 21 -7.24 -20.57 0.54
C HIS A 21 -7.80 -19.39 -0.24
N TRP A 22 -8.41 -18.44 0.48
CA TRP A 22 -9.07 -17.28 -0.12
C TRP A 22 -8.17 -16.47 -1.06
N SER A 23 -6.86 -16.37 -0.77
CA SER A 23 -5.89 -15.60 -1.58
C SER A 23 -5.63 -16.18 -2.98
N TRP A 24 -6.01 -17.46 -3.21
CA TRP A 24 -5.89 -18.11 -4.52
C TRP A 24 -7.19 -18.07 -5.34
N ARG A 25 -8.27 -17.55 -4.75
CA ARG A 25 -9.54 -17.39 -5.47
C ARG A 25 -9.49 -16.18 -6.39
N PRO A 26 -10.16 -16.21 -7.54
CA PRO A 26 -10.34 -15.02 -8.36
C PRO A 26 -10.94 -13.88 -7.54
N LEU A 27 -10.48 -12.66 -7.77
CA LEU A 27 -11.04 -11.47 -7.14
C LEU A 27 -12.49 -11.28 -7.60
N ILE A 28 -13.40 -11.29 -6.64
CA ILE A 28 -14.83 -11.02 -6.87
C ILE A 28 -15.16 -9.74 -6.12
N ARG A 29 -15.78 -8.77 -6.82
CA ARG A 29 -16.28 -7.56 -6.17
C ARG A 29 -17.46 -7.94 -5.26
N PRO A 30 -17.36 -7.75 -3.93
CA PRO A 30 -18.45 -8.09 -3.04
C PRO A 30 -19.64 -7.13 -3.26
N ALA A 31 -20.86 -7.62 -3.03
CA ALA A 31 -22.03 -6.74 -2.97
C ALA A 31 -21.91 -5.83 -1.75
N LEU A 32 -22.26 -4.55 -1.93
CA LEU A 32 -22.31 -3.62 -0.80
C LEU A 32 -23.47 -3.99 0.14
N PRO A 33 -23.28 -3.84 1.45
CA PRO A 33 -24.37 -3.94 2.40
C PRO A 33 -25.49 -2.94 2.05
N THR A 34 -26.71 -3.43 1.90
CA THR A 34 -27.88 -2.65 1.41
C THR A 34 -28.32 -1.53 2.36
N SER A 35 -27.81 -1.53 3.56
CA SER A 35 -28.21 -0.61 4.63
C SER A 35 -27.57 0.79 4.55
N PHE A 36 -26.67 1.04 3.57
CA PHE A 36 -25.85 2.28 3.51
C PHE A 36 -25.65 2.72 2.06
N PRO A 37 -26.70 3.21 1.37
CA PRO A 37 -26.62 3.55 -0.05
C PRO A 37 -25.76 4.78 -0.36
N ASP A 38 -25.57 5.67 0.61
CA ASP A 38 -24.90 6.97 0.42
C ASP A 38 -23.49 7.05 1.02
N ASP A 39 -23.01 5.97 1.68
CA ASP A 39 -21.71 5.95 2.32
C ASP A 39 -20.61 5.44 1.38
N HIS A 40 -19.37 5.83 1.67
CA HIS A 40 -18.22 5.29 0.98
C HIS A 40 -18.21 3.75 1.09
N PRO A 41 -17.92 2.99 0.01
CA PRO A 41 -17.99 1.52 0.03
C PRO A 41 -17.26 0.86 1.21
N VAL A 42 -16.10 1.40 1.61
CA VAL A 42 -15.34 0.89 2.77
C VAL A 42 -16.11 1.13 4.06
N ASP A 43 -16.70 2.31 4.22
CA ASP A 43 -17.48 2.67 5.42
C ASP A 43 -18.73 1.81 5.55
N ALA A 44 -19.36 1.46 4.42
CA ALA A 44 -20.51 0.54 4.42
C ALA A 44 -20.17 -0.82 5.04
N PHE A 45 -19.01 -1.41 4.68
CA PHE A 45 -18.54 -2.66 5.28
C PHE A 45 -18.16 -2.51 6.76
N ILE A 46 -17.52 -1.41 7.13
CA ILE A 46 -17.15 -1.14 8.53
C ILE A 46 -18.42 -0.97 9.39
N LEU A 47 -19.38 -0.19 8.93
CA LEU A 47 -20.64 0.06 9.64
C LEU A 47 -21.47 -1.22 9.79
N ASP A 48 -21.46 -2.11 8.79
CA ASP A 48 -22.13 -3.42 8.89
C ASP A 48 -21.59 -4.27 10.03
N GLN A 49 -20.29 -4.18 10.31
CA GLN A 49 -19.66 -4.87 11.45
C GLN A 49 -19.85 -4.15 12.79
N LEU A 50 -19.94 -2.82 12.80
CA LEU A 50 -20.08 -2.04 14.01
C LEU A 50 -21.52 -2.07 14.57
N ARG A 51 -22.53 -2.08 13.70
CA ARG A 51 -23.95 -2.01 14.07
C ARG A 51 -24.39 -3.12 15.01
N PRO A 52 -24.07 -4.41 14.82
CA PRO A 52 -24.45 -5.49 15.75
C PRO A 52 -23.85 -5.31 17.14
N LEU A 53 -22.76 -4.53 17.25
CA LEU A 53 -22.08 -4.23 18.51
C LEU A 53 -22.61 -2.94 19.18
N GLY A 54 -23.61 -2.28 18.59
CA GLY A 54 -24.12 -0.98 19.08
C GLY A 54 -23.12 0.17 18.93
N LEU A 55 -22.13 0.02 18.04
CA LEU A 55 -21.09 1.01 17.79
C LEU A 55 -21.38 1.82 16.51
N ALA A 56 -20.80 3.03 16.45
CA ALA A 56 -20.84 3.91 15.30
C ALA A 56 -19.44 4.38 14.93
N LEU A 57 -19.29 4.99 13.75
CA LEU A 57 -18.05 5.68 13.39
C LEU A 57 -17.81 6.85 14.36
N ALA A 58 -16.53 7.12 14.63
CA ALA A 58 -16.15 8.30 15.39
C ALA A 58 -16.49 9.58 14.60
N PRO A 59 -16.78 10.71 15.28
CA PRO A 59 -16.95 11.98 14.62
C PRO A 59 -15.74 12.35 13.76
N GLU A 60 -15.98 13.11 12.69
CA GLU A 60 -14.91 13.65 11.87
C GLU A 60 -13.92 14.47 12.70
N ALA A 61 -12.64 14.32 12.43
CA ALA A 61 -11.60 15.07 13.11
C ALA A 61 -11.63 16.56 12.70
N ASP A 62 -11.21 17.44 13.62
CA ASP A 62 -11.05 18.85 13.30
C ASP A 62 -10.01 19.08 12.19
N ARG A 63 -10.10 20.24 11.54
CA ARG A 63 -9.26 20.57 10.36
C ARG A 63 -7.76 20.56 10.66
N LEU A 64 -7.34 20.96 11.85
CA LEU A 64 -5.93 20.94 12.24
C LEU A 64 -5.42 19.49 12.38
N THR A 65 -6.22 18.64 12.97
CA THR A 65 -5.95 17.20 13.07
C THR A 65 -5.92 16.54 11.69
N LEU A 66 -6.87 16.90 10.80
CA LEU A 66 -6.92 16.36 9.43
C LEU A 66 -5.66 16.69 8.63
N ILE A 67 -5.26 17.97 8.55
CA ILE A 67 -4.05 18.34 7.80
C ILE A 67 -2.80 17.67 8.38
N ARG A 68 -2.69 17.60 9.70
CA ARG A 68 -1.56 16.93 10.34
C ARG A 68 -1.49 15.45 9.98
N ARG A 69 -2.59 14.72 10.15
CA ARG A 69 -2.65 13.27 9.84
C ARG A 69 -2.35 13.02 8.37
N LEU A 70 -2.99 13.78 7.48
CA LEU A 70 -2.84 13.59 6.05
C LEU A 70 -1.42 13.87 5.58
N THR A 71 -0.79 14.96 6.06
CA THR A 71 0.59 15.31 5.66
C THR A 71 1.57 14.24 6.14
N PHE A 72 1.46 13.78 7.39
CA PHE A 72 2.30 12.68 7.87
C PHE A 72 2.08 11.39 7.08
N ASN A 73 0.84 11.02 6.79
CA ASN A 73 0.55 9.79 6.06
C ASN A 73 1.08 9.81 4.62
N LEU A 74 0.97 10.95 3.94
CA LEU A 74 1.35 11.03 2.53
C LEU A 74 2.83 11.37 2.32
N THR A 75 3.43 12.17 3.21
CA THR A 75 4.80 12.69 2.99
C THR A 75 5.80 12.31 4.08
N GLY A 76 5.35 11.69 5.17
CA GLY A 76 6.20 11.38 6.33
C GLY A 76 6.66 12.62 7.13
N LEU A 77 6.19 13.82 6.76
CA LEU A 77 6.63 15.09 7.32
C LEU A 77 5.47 15.85 7.98
N PRO A 78 5.75 16.72 8.98
CA PRO A 78 4.74 17.61 9.52
C PRO A 78 4.37 18.71 8.51
N PRO A 79 3.13 19.22 8.53
CA PRO A 79 2.74 20.34 7.70
C PRO A 79 3.48 21.61 8.14
N LYS A 80 3.83 22.47 7.18
CA LYS A 80 4.42 23.78 7.48
C LYS A 80 3.37 24.74 8.02
N PRO A 81 3.73 25.70 8.91
CA PRO A 81 2.75 26.66 9.47
C PRO A 81 1.90 27.37 8.40
N ARG A 82 2.51 27.81 7.30
CA ARG A 82 1.78 28.44 6.19
C ARG A 82 0.75 27.52 5.53
N GLU A 83 1.03 26.20 5.46
CA GLU A 83 0.12 25.22 4.89
C GLU A 83 -1.08 24.97 5.81
N ILE A 84 -0.83 24.98 7.12
CA ILE A 84 -1.89 24.91 8.14
C ILE A 84 -2.81 26.12 7.99
N ASP A 85 -2.24 27.34 7.99
CA ASP A 85 -3.00 28.57 7.87
C ASP A 85 -3.83 28.63 6.58
N ALA A 86 -3.23 28.21 5.45
CA ALA A 86 -3.91 28.15 4.17
C ALA A 86 -5.10 27.19 4.20
N PHE A 87 -4.91 25.99 4.73
CA PHE A 87 -5.98 24.99 4.83
C PHE A 87 -7.10 25.42 5.80
N LEU A 88 -6.75 26.01 6.96
CA LEU A 88 -7.74 26.48 7.91
C LEU A 88 -8.59 27.63 7.36
N LYS A 89 -8.03 28.47 6.49
CA LYS A 89 -8.73 29.60 5.83
C LYS A 89 -9.53 29.18 4.60
N ASP A 90 -9.23 28.03 3.99
CA ASP A 90 -9.96 27.56 2.80
C ASP A 90 -11.34 27.01 3.21
N VAL A 91 -12.39 27.80 3.01
CA VAL A 91 -13.80 27.44 3.32
C VAL A 91 -14.51 26.75 2.16
N SER A 92 -13.80 26.41 1.08
CA SER A 92 -14.41 25.72 -0.05
C SER A 92 -14.82 24.29 0.32
N SER A 93 -15.89 23.78 -0.28
CA SER A 93 -16.40 22.42 -0.05
C SER A 93 -15.39 21.32 -0.41
N ASN A 94 -14.46 21.60 -1.33
CA ASN A 94 -13.41 20.68 -1.78
C ASN A 94 -12.02 21.01 -1.20
N ALA A 95 -11.94 21.69 -0.06
CA ALA A 95 -10.66 22.06 0.57
C ALA A 95 -9.82 20.83 0.95
N TYR A 96 -10.47 19.75 1.39
CA TYR A 96 -9.79 18.50 1.75
C TYR A 96 -9.21 17.80 0.52
N GLU A 97 -9.98 17.67 -0.54
CA GLU A 97 -9.54 17.07 -1.82
C GLU A 97 -8.35 17.84 -2.42
N LYS A 98 -8.42 19.18 -2.42
CA LYS A 98 -7.28 20.02 -2.85
C LYS A 98 -6.02 19.79 -2.03
N LEU A 99 -6.18 19.58 -0.71
CA LEU A 99 -5.06 19.25 0.16
C LEU A 99 -4.48 17.88 -0.20
N VAL A 100 -5.31 16.87 -0.43
CA VAL A 100 -4.90 15.53 -0.87
C VAL A 100 -4.11 15.61 -2.18
N ASP A 101 -4.69 16.25 -3.20
CA ASP A 101 -4.08 16.37 -4.54
C ASP A 101 -2.71 17.07 -4.46
N ARG A 102 -2.61 18.15 -3.67
CA ARG A 102 -1.36 18.85 -3.46
C ARG A 102 -0.28 17.98 -2.81
N LEU A 103 -0.64 17.18 -1.83
CA LEU A 103 0.29 16.30 -1.13
C LEU A 103 0.72 15.12 -2.00
N LEU A 104 -0.20 14.53 -2.76
CA LEU A 104 0.11 13.48 -3.73
C LEU A 104 1.03 13.97 -4.87
N ALA A 105 0.88 15.23 -5.27
CA ALA A 105 1.76 15.86 -6.28
C ALA A 105 3.13 16.27 -5.74
N SER A 106 3.40 16.15 -4.44
CA SER A 106 4.68 16.52 -3.85
C SER A 106 5.74 15.43 -4.07
N THR A 107 7.01 15.84 -4.24
CA THR A 107 8.14 14.88 -4.37
C THR A 107 8.31 14.02 -3.12
N GLN A 108 7.97 14.56 -1.95
CA GLN A 108 8.04 13.86 -0.66
C GLN A 108 7.11 12.64 -0.59
N TYR A 109 6.03 12.62 -1.37
CA TYR A 109 5.17 11.45 -1.47
C TYR A 109 5.94 10.20 -1.91
N GLY A 110 6.64 10.29 -3.04
CA GLY A 110 7.44 9.17 -3.52
C GLY A 110 8.62 8.84 -2.61
N GLU A 111 9.28 9.84 -2.02
CA GLU A 111 10.37 9.61 -1.06
C GLU A 111 9.89 8.84 0.18
N HIS A 112 8.72 9.19 0.72
CA HIS A 112 8.12 8.53 1.87
C HIS A 112 7.67 7.09 1.56
N TRP A 113 6.90 6.92 0.48
CA TRP A 113 6.34 5.63 0.14
C TRP A 113 7.34 4.65 -0.48
N ALA A 114 8.42 5.16 -1.11
CA ALA A 114 9.51 4.33 -1.59
C ALA A 114 10.21 3.53 -0.49
N GLN A 115 10.27 4.05 0.74
CA GLN A 115 10.89 3.36 1.88
C GLN A 115 10.25 2.00 2.11
N TYR A 116 8.91 1.92 2.10
CA TYR A 116 8.19 0.65 2.29
C TYR A 116 8.50 -0.38 1.20
N TRP A 117 8.62 0.07 -0.04
CA TRP A 117 9.00 -0.82 -1.14
C TRP A 117 10.47 -1.25 -1.05
N LEU A 118 11.36 -0.33 -0.74
CA LEU A 118 12.78 -0.61 -0.60
C LEU A 118 13.05 -1.60 0.54
N ASP A 119 12.30 -1.52 1.63
CA ASP A 119 12.36 -2.50 2.73
C ASP A 119 11.91 -3.89 2.26
N LEU A 120 10.82 -3.98 1.50
CA LEU A 120 10.37 -5.25 0.91
C LEU A 120 11.41 -5.83 -0.06
N ALA A 121 12.03 -4.99 -0.88
CA ALA A 121 13.08 -5.37 -1.82
C ALA A 121 14.43 -5.66 -1.16
N ARG A 122 14.55 -5.48 0.16
CA ARG A 122 15.81 -5.62 0.90
C ARG A 122 16.92 -4.74 0.33
N PHE A 123 16.57 -3.52 -0.05
CA PHE A 123 17.51 -2.55 -0.57
C PHE A 123 18.58 -2.17 0.45
N ALA A 124 19.84 -2.11 0.00
CA ALA A 124 20.94 -1.60 0.79
C ALA A 124 21.97 -0.91 -0.11
N GLU A 125 22.58 0.15 0.37
CA GLU A 125 23.64 0.90 -0.34
C GLU A 125 25.04 0.31 -0.10
N THR A 126 25.14 -0.66 0.85
CA THR A 126 26.38 -1.39 1.17
C THR A 126 26.12 -2.88 1.25
N ASP A 127 27.17 -3.67 1.27
CA ASP A 127 27.07 -5.12 1.43
C ASP A 127 26.83 -5.54 2.88
N GLY A 128 27.13 -4.65 3.83
CA GLY A 128 26.99 -4.89 5.27
C GLY A 128 28.01 -5.86 5.85
N PHE A 129 27.96 -6.01 7.18
CA PHE A 129 28.78 -6.95 7.94
C PHE A 129 30.30 -6.76 7.74
N GLU A 130 31.10 -7.85 7.74
CA GLU A 130 32.59 -7.79 7.74
C GLU A 130 33.20 -7.10 6.50
N HIS A 131 32.51 -7.13 5.36
CA HIS A 131 32.99 -6.59 4.10
C HIS A 131 32.14 -5.43 3.59
N ASP A 132 31.72 -4.55 4.46
CA ASP A 132 30.79 -3.43 4.20
C ASP A 132 31.25 -2.52 3.06
N LYS A 133 31.25 -3.07 1.83
CA LYS A 133 31.59 -2.34 0.60
C LYS A 133 30.39 -1.55 0.11
N VAL A 134 30.64 -0.30 -0.27
CA VAL A 134 29.64 0.56 -0.89
C VAL A 134 29.24 -0.02 -2.27
N ARG A 135 27.94 -0.05 -2.53
CA ARG A 135 27.36 -0.39 -3.84
C ARG A 135 27.17 0.89 -4.67
N PRO A 136 28.09 1.26 -5.54
CA PRO A 136 28.16 2.61 -6.13
C PRO A 136 26.98 2.95 -7.04
N ASN A 137 26.20 1.96 -7.47
CA ASN A 137 25.04 2.12 -8.35
C ASN A 137 23.68 1.81 -7.68
N ALA A 138 23.65 1.48 -6.39
CA ALA A 138 22.42 1.11 -5.70
C ALA A 138 21.38 2.25 -5.72
N TRP A 139 21.82 3.49 -5.60
CA TRP A 139 20.97 4.68 -5.65
C TRP A 139 20.09 4.77 -6.90
N ARG A 140 20.49 4.20 -8.03
CA ARG A 140 19.71 4.22 -9.28
C ARG A 140 18.38 3.49 -9.12
N TYR A 141 18.38 2.38 -8.40
CA TYR A 141 17.17 1.62 -8.12
C TYR A 141 16.26 2.39 -7.16
N ARG A 142 16.82 2.95 -6.08
CA ARG A 142 16.08 3.80 -5.13
C ARG A 142 15.40 4.95 -5.85
N ASP A 143 16.15 5.71 -6.64
CA ASP A 143 15.63 6.89 -7.35
C ASP A 143 14.60 6.51 -8.41
N TRP A 144 14.75 5.34 -9.04
CA TRP A 144 13.75 4.82 -9.96
C TRP A 144 12.44 4.49 -9.24
N VAL A 145 12.48 3.87 -8.05
CA VAL A 145 11.29 3.57 -7.23
C VAL A 145 10.58 4.86 -6.83
N ILE A 146 11.33 5.85 -6.32
CA ILE A 146 10.80 7.18 -5.96
C ILE A 146 10.11 7.83 -7.17
N LYS A 147 10.77 7.84 -8.32
CA LYS A 147 10.21 8.38 -9.55
C LYS A 147 8.95 7.64 -9.99
N ALA A 148 8.94 6.32 -9.92
CA ALA A 148 7.79 5.50 -10.31
C ALA A 148 6.55 5.85 -9.48
N LEU A 149 6.71 6.05 -8.17
CA LEU A 149 5.64 6.47 -7.27
C LEU A 149 5.18 7.91 -7.55
N ASN A 150 6.12 8.85 -7.73
CA ASN A 150 5.79 10.25 -8.02
C ASN A 150 5.15 10.46 -9.39
N THR A 151 5.32 9.52 -10.33
CA THR A 151 4.68 9.56 -11.65
C THR A 151 3.44 8.69 -11.74
N ASP A 152 2.97 8.18 -10.61
CA ASP A 152 1.81 7.27 -10.51
C ASP A 152 1.89 6.12 -11.52
N LEU A 153 3.06 5.45 -11.58
CA LEU A 153 3.27 4.32 -12.47
C LEU A 153 2.28 3.20 -12.08
N PRO A 154 1.40 2.73 -13.01
CA PRO A 154 0.44 1.68 -12.69
C PRO A 154 1.08 0.45 -12.05
N TYR A 155 0.52 -0.02 -10.93
CA TYR A 155 1.12 -1.06 -10.09
C TYR A 155 1.45 -2.35 -10.86
N ASN A 156 0.58 -2.78 -11.77
CA ASN A 156 0.83 -3.94 -12.62
C ASN A 156 2.08 -3.75 -13.51
N ARG A 157 2.31 -2.54 -14.00
CA ARG A 157 3.52 -2.20 -14.78
C ARG A 157 4.74 -2.11 -13.86
N PHE A 158 4.59 -1.49 -12.71
CA PHE A 158 5.65 -1.40 -11.71
C PHE A 158 6.17 -2.80 -11.32
N VAL A 159 5.27 -3.73 -10.94
CA VAL A 159 5.65 -5.11 -10.56
C VAL A 159 6.29 -5.85 -11.75
N ARG A 160 5.75 -5.70 -12.95
CA ARG A 160 6.34 -6.33 -14.15
C ARG A 160 7.78 -5.87 -14.40
N LEU A 161 8.06 -4.58 -14.22
CA LEU A 161 9.41 -4.03 -14.35
C LEU A 161 10.37 -4.50 -13.24
N GLN A 162 9.87 -4.83 -12.05
CA GLN A 162 10.68 -5.43 -10.99
C GLN A 162 11.13 -6.86 -11.33
N ILE A 163 10.28 -7.63 -11.99
CA ILE A 163 10.52 -9.07 -12.25
C ILE A 163 11.25 -9.30 -13.59
N ALA A 164 10.92 -8.52 -14.61
CA ALA A 164 11.32 -8.75 -15.98
C ALA A 164 11.66 -7.44 -16.72
N GLY A 165 12.27 -6.47 -16.02
CA GLY A 165 12.60 -5.17 -16.58
C GLY A 165 13.53 -5.26 -17.80
N ASP A 166 14.49 -6.18 -17.79
CA ASP A 166 15.41 -6.49 -18.88
C ASP A 166 14.72 -7.07 -20.12
N GLN A 167 13.57 -7.74 -19.94
CA GLN A 167 12.78 -8.29 -21.05
C GLN A 167 11.80 -7.26 -21.64
N VAL A 168 11.38 -6.28 -20.83
CA VAL A 168 10.43 -5.24 -21.24
C VAL A 168 11.13 -4.06 -21.90
N HIS A 169 12.36 -3.78 -21.49
CA HIS A 169 13.24 -2.73 -22.01
C HIS A 169 14.65 -3.29 -22.21
N PRO A 170 14.88 -4.05 -23.31
CA PRO A 170 16.18 -4.62 -23.63
C PRO A 170 17.22 -3.55 -23.97
#